data_e31b72a15f86bb9d6123bf42454170db
#
_entry.id   e31b72a15f86bb9d6123bf42454170db
#
_cell.length_a   1.000
_cell.length_b   1.000
_cell.length_c   1.000
_cell.angle_alpha   90.00
_cell.angle_beta   90.00
_cell.angle_gamma   90.00
#
_symmetry.space_group_name_H-M   'P 1'
#
loop_
_entity.id
_entity.type
_entity.pdbx_description
1 polymer ?
#
loop_
_entity_poly.entity_id
_entity_poly.type
_entity_poly.pdbx_seq_one_letter_code
_entity_poly.pdbx_strand_id
1 'polypeptide(L)'
;MTLAAATNEHLANISNTLIYSAMAVYTLAFFAYILEWLFGSRSKVGRTAAALTAEARRAKAPAVTVRQNGGTAVLERPEVVVRSAAGARDVPDGPGAHGGDEQGDLYGRIAVSLTVLAFAVELAGVIARAASVERAPWGNMYEFNITFSTVAVGVYLALLALRKNVRWLGLFLTTTVLLDLGLAVTVLYTASDQLVPALHSYWLYIHVSTAIFCGAVFYVGAVATILYLFKDGYETKLAGGGTPGRFANSVLDRLPSAASLDKFSYRVNAAVFPLWTFTIIAGAIWAGDAWGRYWGWDPKETWSFITWVAYAGYLHARATAGWKGRKAAYLALIAFGCWLFNYYGVNIFVSGKHSYAGV
;
A
#
# COMPACT_ATOMS: atom_id res chain seq x y z
N MET A 1 6.47 -3.45 -44.51
CA MET A 1 6.59 -4.58 -43.60
C MET A 1 7.86 -4.37 -42.81
N THR A 2 7.78 -3.76 -41.63
CA THR A 2 8.88 -3.73 -40.67
C THR A 2 8.98 -5.15 -40.08
N LEU A 3 10.12 -5.83 -40.31
CA LEU A 3 10.44 -7.07 -39.62
C LEU A 3 10.28 -6.81 -38.14
N ALA A 4 9.41 -7.57 -37.48
CA ALA A 4 9.33 -7.52 -36.01
C ALA A 4 10.73 -7.81 -35.46
N ALA A 5 11.23 -6.92 -34.59
CA ALA A 5 12.55 -7.12 -33.99
C ALA A 5 12.54 -8.47 -33.27
N ALA A 6 13.55 -9.29 -33.52
CA ALA A 6 13.67 -10.59 -32.86
C ALA A 6 13.89 -10.37 -31.35
N THR A 7 13.23 -11.17 -30.51
CA THR A 7 13.43 -11.14 -29.08
C THR A 7 14.87 -11.49 -28.74
N ASN A 8 15.55 -10.66 -27.94
CA ASN A 8 16.90 -10.94 -27.46
C ASN A 8 16.82 -11.85 -26.23
N GLU A 9 16.93 -13.17 -26.46
CA GLU A 9 16.87 -14.18 -25.40
C GLU A 9 17.93 -14.01 -24.31
N HIS A 10 19.13 -13.54 -24.68
CA HIS A 10 20.18 -13.29 -23.71
C HIS A 10 19.79 -12.21 -22.69
N LEU A 11 19.23 -11.09 -23.17
CA LEU A 11 18.72 -10.04 -22.27
C LEU A 11 17.49 -10.50 -21.47
N ALA A 12 16.63 -11.32 -22.05
CA ALA A 12 15.49 -11.90 -21.33
C ALA A 12 15.96 -12.80 -20.16
N ASN A 13 17.00 -13.63 -20.37
CA ASN A 13 17.59 -14.47 -19.34
C ASN A 13 18.31 -13.64 -18.27
N ILE A 14 19.00 -12.56 -18.64
CA ILE A 14 19.58 -11.60 -17.69
C ILE A 14 18.46 -10.99 -16.83
N SER A 15 17.35 -10.56 -17.44
CA SER A 15 16.20 -10.04 -16.70
C SER A 15 15.71 -11.03 -15.64
N ASN A 16 15.47 -12.28 -16.02
CA ASN A 16 15.01 -13.31 -15.09
C ASN A 16 16.00 -13.49 -13.93
N THR A 17 17.30 -13.58 -14.22
CA THR A 17 18.34 -13.70 -13.20
C THR A 17 18.34 -12.52 -12.25
N LEU A 18 18.17 -11.29 -12.75
CA LEU A 18 18.11 -10.08 -11.94
C LEU A 18 16.86 -10.06 -11.06
N ILE A 19 15.69 -10.47 -11.57
CA ILE A 19 14.46 -10.56 -10.77
C ILE A 19 14.63 -11.58 -9.62
N TYR A 20 15.15 -12.78 -9.89
CA TYR A 20 15.43 -13.75 -8.84
C TYR A 20 16.45 -13.22 -7.81
N SER A 21 17.49 -12.52 -8.28
CA SER A 21 18.47 -11.90 -7.39
C SER A 21 17.84 -10.81 -6.52
N ALA A 22 16.97 -9.98 -7.10
CA ALA A 22 16.23 -8.97 -6.35
C ALA A 22 15.36 -9.60 -5.26
N MET A 23 14.64 -10.69 -5.58
CA MET A 23 13.85 -11.44 -4.59
C MET A 23 14.71 -11.96 -3.43
N ALA A 24 15.91 -12.47 -3.71
CA ALA A 24 16.83 -12.89 -2.66
C ALA A 24 17.24 -11.71 -1.75
N VAL A 25 17.54 -10.54 -2.33
CA VAL A 25 17.91 -9.34 -1.56
C VAL A 25 16.70 -8.79 -0.79
N TYR A 26 15.49 -8.79 -1.37
CA TYR A 26 14.26 -8.44 -0.64
C TYR A 26 13.99 -9.39 0.52
N THR A 27 14.30 -10.67 0.38
CA THR A 27 14.19 -11.64 1.48
C THR A 27 15.13 -11.28 2.64
N LEU A 28 16.38 -10.86 2.34
CA LEU A 28 17.28 -10.35 3.37
C LEU A 28 16.76 -9.04 4.00
N ALA A 29 16.23 -8.13 3.20
CA ALA A 29 15.60 -6.90 3.70
C ALA A 29 14.41 -7.20 4.61
N PHE A 30 13.56 -8.15 4.23
CA PHE A 30 12.43 -8.62 5.03
C PHE A 30 12.87 -9.12 6.42
N PHE A 31 13.89 -9.98 6.48
CA PHE A 31 14.44 -10.43 7.76
C PHE A 31 15.06 -9.29 8.57
N ALA A 32 15.73 -8.35 7.92
CA ALA A 32 16.28 -7.19 8.60
C ALA A 32 15.16 -6.29 9.18
N TYR A 33 14.04 -6.10 8.49
CA TYR A 33 12.86 -5.42 9.05
C TYR A 33 12.24 -6.20 10.21
N ILE A 34 12.17 -7.54 10.15
CA ILE A 34 11.73 -8.34 11.30
C ILE A 34 12.63 -8.10 12.51
N LEU A 35 13.95 -8.09 12.32
CA LEU A 35 14.90 -7.82 13.40
C LEU A 35 14.74 -6.41 13.97
N GLU A 36 14.50 -5.40 13.12
CA GLU A 36 14.16 -4.04 13.59
C GLU A 36 12.97 -4.07 14.55
N TRP A 37 11.89 -4.76 14.17
CA TRP A 37 10.71 -4.88 15.01
C TRP A 37 10.94 -5.70 16.27
N LEU A 38 11.74 -6.76 16.22
CA LEU A 38 12.06 -7.60 17.36
C LEU A 38 12.92 -6.86 18.39
N PHE A 39 14.00 -6.24 17.97
CA PHE A 39 14.90 -5.52 18.87
C PHE A 39 14.24 -4.26 19.42
N GLY A 40 13.57 -3.49 18.60
CA GLY A 40 12.82 -2.32 19.06
C GLY A 40 11.76 -2.64 20.11
N SER A 41 11.15 -3.83 20.11
CA SER A 41 10.19 -4.26 21.14
C SER A 41 10.84 -4.65 22.47
N ARG A 42 12.10 -5.04 22.44
CA ARG A 42 12.85 -5.48 23.62
C ARG A 42 13.57 -4.34 24.34
N SER A 43 13.68 -3.17 23.71
CA SER A 43 14.40 -2.03 24.27
C SER A 43 13.77 -1.51 25.56
N LYS A 44 14.59 -1.04 26.47
CA LYS A 44 14.12 -0.35 27.69
C LYS A 44 13.36 0.93 27.29
N VAL A 45 13.86 1.68 26.31
CA VAL A 45 13.26 2.93 25.81
C VAL A 45 11.90 2.67 25.17
N GLY A 46 11.77 1.64 24.34
CA GLY A 46 10.48 1.24 23.75
C GLY A 46 9.45 0.86 24.83
N ARG A 47 9.87 0.12 25.86
CA ARG A 47 9.00 -0.25 27.00
C ARG A 47 8.63 0.96 27.85
N THR A 48 9.55 1.88 28.10
CA THR A 48 9.31 3.10 28.87
C THR A 48 8.41 4.05 28.09
N ALA A 49 8.64 4.23 26.78
CA ALA A 49 7.78 5.04 25.91
C ALA A 49 6.34 4.49 25.88
N ALA A 50 6.18 3.17 25.79
CA ALA A 50 4.87 2.52 25.86
C ALA A 50 4.19 2.75 27.21
N ALA A 51 4.93 2.66 28.33
CA ALA A 51 4.43 2.91 29.66
C ALA A 51 4.03 4.38 29.87
N LEU A 52 4.87 5.33 29.45
CA LEU A 52 4.58 6.77 29.52
C LEU A 52 3.38 7.16 28.66
N THR A 53 3.26 6.57 27.48
CA THR A 53 2.10 6.78 26.61
C THR A 53 0.82 6.23 27.23
N ALA A 54 0.89 5.06 27.87
CA ALA A 54 -0.24 4.48 28.60
C ALA A 54 -0.61 5.32 29.84
N GLU A 55 0.37 5.85 30.57
CA GLU A 55 0.17 6.73 31.72
C GLU A 55 -0.43 8.09 31.34
N ALA A 56 0.09 8.73 30.28
CA ALA A 56 -0.48 9.95 29.74
C ALA A 56 -1.93 9.78 29.26
N ARG A 57 -2.24 8.61 28.70
CA ARG A 57 -3.61 8.25 28.30
C ARG A 57 -4.53 8.04 29.52
N ARG A 58 -4.01 7.45 30.62
CA ARG A 58 -4.75 7.30 31.89
C ARG A 58 -5.01 8.63 32.57
N ALA A 59 -4.03 9.54 32.54
CA ALA A 59 -4.15 10.87 33.11
C ALA A 59 -5.12 11.79 32.35
N LYS A 60 -5.28 11.58 31.04
CA LYS A 60 -6.25 12.29 30.18
C LYS A 60 -7.64 11.62 30.15
N ALA A 61 -7.81 10.44 30.75
CA ALA A 61 -9.15 9.88 30.95
C ALA A 61 -9.91 10.79 31.93
N PRO A 62 -11.14 11.20 31.62
CA PRO A 62 -11.88 12.08 32.52
C PRO A 62 -11.98 11.42 33.87
N ALA A 63 -11.42 12.08 34.89
CA ALA A 63 -11.59 11.66 36.28
C ALA A 63 -13.07 11.78 36.63
N VAL A 64 -13.68 10.67 37.00
CA VAL A 64 -15.04 10.69 37.54
C VAL A 64 -14.90 11.33 38.96
N THR A 65 -15.05 12.63 39.02
CA THR A 65 -15.15 13.33 40.30
C THR A 65 -16.56 13.07 40.86
N VAL A 66 -16.64 12.13 41.78
CA VAL A 66 -17.83 12.02 42.62
C VAL A 66 -17.83 13.23 43.57
N ARG A 67 -18.63 14.24 43.25
CA ARG A 67 -18.93 15.33 44.19
C ARG A 67 -19.92 14.79 45.23
N GLN A 68 -19.44 14.44 46.42
CA GLN A 68 -20.28 14.27 47.58
C GLN A 68 -20.70 15.63 48.09
N ASN A 69 -21.87 16.09 47.65
CA ASN A 69 -22.63 17.08 48.44
C ASN A 69 -23.72 16.32 49.16
N GLY A 70 -23.84 16.57 50.45
CA GLY A 70 -24.70 15.86 51.37
C GLY A 70 -26.17 15.77 50.90
N GLY A 71 -26.63 14.53 50.77
CA GLY A 71 -28.01 14.19 50.45
C GLY A 71 -28.30 13.98 48.96
N THR A 72 -28.49 12.70 48.55
CA THR A 72 -28.79 12.17 47.24
C THR A 72 -27.62 12.22 46.26
N ALA A 73 -26.95 11.07 46.08
CA ALA A 73 -25.99 10.85 45.03
C ALA A 73 -26.71 10.83 43.66
N VAL A 74 -26.68 11.94 42.94
CA VAL A 74 -26.97 11.94 41.53
C VAL A 74 -25.72 11.36 40.83
N LEU A 75 -25.80 10.10 40.42
CA LEU A 75 -24.87 9.53 39.44
C LEU A 75 -25.09 10.28 38.12
N GLU A 76 -24.39 11.42 37.94
CA GLU A 76 -24.25 11.94 36.60
C GLU A 76 -23.59 10.81 35.77
N ARG A 77 -24.37 10.25 34.85
CA ARG A 77 -23.81 9.38 33.81
C ARG A 77 -22.63 10.12 33.25
N PRO A 78 -21.43 9.49 33.21
CA PRO A 78 -20.32 10.11 32.50
C PRO A 78 -20.87 10.46 31.11
N GLU A 79 -20.74 11.75 30.73
CA GLU A 79 -21.06 12.23 29.41
C GLU A 79 -20.42 11.23 28.46
N VAL A 80 -21.24 10.48 27.72
CA VAL A 80 -20.76 9.51 26.75
C VAL A 80 -20.05 10.37 25.73
N VAL A 81 -18.75 10.51 25.90
CA VAL A 81 -17.88 11.11 24.90
C VAL A 81 -18.15 10.30 23.64
N VAL A 82 -19.08 10.81 22.83
CA VAL A 82 -19.38 10.25 21.53
C VAL A 82 -18.02 10.10 20.87
N ARG A 83 -17.59 8.86 20.68
CA ARG A 83 -16.32 8.56 20.04
C ARG A 83 -16.30 9.28 18.72
N SER A 84 -15.78 10.48 18.73
CA SER A 84 -15.47 11.17 17.50
C SER A 84 -14.47 10.28 16.75
N ALA A 85 -14.63 10.22 15.45
CA ALA A 85 -13.82 9.47 14.52
C ALA A 85 -12.31 9.62 14.81
N ALA A 86 -11.51 8.66 14.34
CA ALA A 86 -10.06 8.75 14.35
C ALA A 86 -9.62 10.15 13.91
N GLY A 87 -8.87 10.84 14.71
CA GLY A 87 -8.49 12.24 14.51
C GLY A 87 -8.93 13.19 15.62
N ALA A 88 -9.88 12.79 16.45
CA ALA A 88 -10.29 13.58 17.63
C ALA A 88 -9.49 13.21 18.90
N ARG A 89 -8.70 12.12 18.85
CA ARG A 89 -7.81 11.76 19.96
C ARG A 89 -6.46 12.42 19.75
N ASP A 90 -6.07 13.21 20.71
CA ASP A 90 -4.71 13.76 20.79
C ASP A 90 -3.76 12.66 21.34
N VAL A 91 -3.49 11.66 20.50
CA VAL A 91 -2.58 10.56 20.77
C VAL A 91 -1.31 10.79 20.00
N PRO A 92 -0.14 10.89 20.64
CA PRO A 92 1.13 11.06 19.94
C PRO A 92 1.46 9.83 19.11
N ASP A 93 2.22 10.04 18.03
CA ASP A 93 2.76 8.95 17.22
C ASP A 93 3.71 8.10 18.07
N GLY A 94 3.73 6.80 17.80
CA GLY A 94 4.66 5.88 18.44
C GLY A 94 6.10 6.08 17.96
N PRO A 95 7.09 5.51 18.66
CA PRO A 95 8.52 5.71 18.39
C PRO A 95 9.00 5.07 17.08
N GLY A 96 8.14 4.39 16.34
CA GLY A 96 8.48 3.69 15.11
C GLY A 96 8.96 2.25 15.34
N ALA A 97 9.29 1.56 14.25
CA ALA A 97 9.66 0.15 14.26
C ALA A 97 10.86 -0.17 15.18
N HIS A 98 11.84 0.74 15.24
CA HIS A 98 13.03 0.58 16.09
C HIS A 98 12.76 0.82 17.58
N GLY A 99 11.61 1.37 17.97
CA GLY A 99 11.23 1.59 19.37
C GLY A 99 12.16 2.49 20.20
N GLY A 100 13.04 3.27 19.55
CA GLY A 100 14.08 4.08 20.19
C GLY A 100 15.35 3.28 20.58
N ASP A 101 15.50 2.05 20.14
CA ASP A 101 16.66 1.20 20.40
C ASP A 101 17.72 1.37 19.28
N GLU A 102 19.01 1.56 19.66
CA GLU A 102 20.11 1.69 18.70
C GLU A 102 20.27 0.44 17.85
N GLN A 103 20.13 -0.75 18.42
CA GLN A 103 20.24 -2.02 17.72
C GLN A 103 19.08 -2.20 16.75
N GLY A 104 17.83 -1.85 17.17
CA GLY A 104 16.68 -1.80 16.30
C GLY A 104 16.87 -0.81 15.15
N ASP A 105 17.42 0.37 15.42
CA ASP A 105 17.73 1.35 14.38
C ASP A 105 18.81 0.87 13.41
N LEU A 106 19.84 0.17 13.88
CA LEU A 106 20.86 -0.43 13.01
C LEU A 106 20.22 -1.41 12.01
N TYR A 107 19.40 -2.34 12.48
CA TYR A 107 18.69 -3.27 11.59
C TYR A 107 17.75 -2.58 10.63
N GLY A 108 17.05 -1.51 11.06
CA GLY A 108 16.22 -0.72 10.18
C GLY A 108 17.00 -0.01 9.07
N ARG A 109 18.21 0.51 9.37
CA ARG A 109 19.11 1.08 8.36
C ARG A 109 19.62 0.02 7.39
N ILE A 110 19.98 -1.16 7.90
CA ILE A 110 20.37 -2.31 7.05
C ILE A 110 19.20 -2.70 6.14
N ALA A 111 17.98 -2.80 6.68
CA ALA A 111 16.80 -3.14 5.91
C ALA A 111 16.52 -2.15 4.77
N VAL A 112 16.60 -0.83 5.05
CA VAL A 112 16.45 0.21 4.02
C VAL A 112 17.56 0.11 2.96
N SER A 113 18.83 -0.11 3.37
CA SER A 113 19.95 -0.25 2.42
C SER A 113 19.78 -1.47 1.52
N LEU A 114 19.34 -2.61 2.08
CA LEU A 114 19.01 -3.80 1.30
C LEU A 114 17.83 -3.57 0.37
N THR A 115 16.81 -2.81 0.82
CA THR A 115 15.66 -2.44 -0.04
C THR A 115 16.11 -1.58 -1.22
N VAL A 116 17.02 -0.61 -1.01
CA VAL A 116 17.62 0.19 -2.09
C VAL A 116 18.38 -0.68 -3.07
N LEU A 117 19.18 -1.62 -2.58
CA LEU A 117 19.93 -2.55 -3.43
C LEU A 117 18.97 -3.46 -4.23
N ALA A 118 17.98 -4.06 -3.56
CA ALA A 118 16.98 -4.89 -4.21
C ALA A 118 16.21 -4.13 -5.30
N PHE A 119 15.81 -2.89 -5.00
CA PHE A 119 15.17 -1.99 -5.97
C PHE A 119 16.06 -1.73 -7.19
N ALA A 120 17.34 -1.46 -7.00
CA ALA A 120 18.27 -1.21 -8.11
C ALA A 120 18.43 -2.47 -8.99
N VAL A 121 18.54 -3.65 -8.38
CA VAL A 121 18.65 -4.93 -9.09
C VAL A 121 17.35 -5.26 -9.82
N GLU A 122 16.19 -5.06 -9.19
CA GLU A 122 14.87 -5.27 -9.81
C GLU A 122 14.65 -4.30 -10.98
N LEU A 123 14.97 -3.03 -10.80
CA LEU A 123 14.90 -2.02 -11.87
C LEU A 123 15.78 -2.39 -13.07
N ALA A 124 16.99 -2.87 -12.81
CA ALA A 124 17.88 -3.38 -13.88
C ALA A 124 17.25 -4.59 -14.59
N GLY A 125 16.56 -5.48 -13.85
CA GLY A 125 15.82 -6.61 -14.42
C GLY A 125 14.66 -6.15 -15.31
N VAL A 126 13.89 -5.17 -14.88
CA VAL A 126 12.81 -4.56 -15.66
C VAL A 126 13.34 -3.87 -16.92
N ILE A 127 14.46 -3.15 -16.82
CA ILE A 127 15.13 -2.52 -17.97
C ILE A 127 15.63 -3.58 -18.95
N ALA A 128 16.28 -4.65 -18.47
CA ALA A 128 16.74 -5.74 -19.32
C ALA A 128 15.55 -6.43 -20.03
N ARG A 129 14.41 -6.59 -19.38
CA ARG A 129 13.17 -7.09 -19.96
C ARG A 129 12.67 -6.18 -21.09
N ALA A 130 12.63 -4.87 -20.83
CA ALA A 130 12.27 -3.88 -21.84
C ALA A 130 13.19 -3.93 -23.06
N ALA A 131 14.52 -3.99 -22.83
CA ALA A 131 15.53 -4.05 -23.85
C ALA A 131 15.49 -5.35 -24.67
N SER A 132 15.06 -6.48 -24.07
CA SER A 132 14.96 -7.76 -24.77
C SER A 132 13.93 -7.76 -25.90
N VAL A 133 12.94 -6.89 -25.83
CA VAL A 133 11.83 -6.77 -26.78
C VAL A 133 11.70 -5.37 -27.40
N GLU A 134 12.64 -4.47 -27.09
CA GLU A 134 12.69 -3.08 -27.58
C GLU A 134 11.39 -2.29 -27.34
N ARG A 135 10.71 -2.58 -26.22
CA ARG A 135 9.46 -1.92 -25.82
C ARG A 135 9.32 -1.83 -24.29
N ALA A 136 8.32 -1.06 -23.83
CA ALA A 136 7.97 -1.06 -22.41
C ALA A 136 7.54 -2.46 -21.94
N PRO A 137 7.97 -2.90 -20.74
CA PRO A 137 7.71 -4.24 -20.21
C PRO A 137 6.33 -4.31 -19.55
N TRP A 138 5.27 -4.10 -20.31
CA TRP A 138 3.87 -4.04 -19.82
C TRP A 138 2.92 -4.84 -20.74
N GLY A 139 3.44 -5.75 -21.54
CA GLY A 139 2.66 -6.50 -22.52
C GLY A 139 1.87 -7.68 -21.94
N ASN A 140 2.20 -8.14 -20.73
CA ASN A 140 1.53 -9.26 -20.07
C ASN A 140 1.53 -9.05 -18.53
N MET A 141 0.87 -9.94 -17.78
CA MET A 141 0.77 -9.82 -16.32
C MET A 141 2.10 -9.98 -15.60
N TYR A 142 3.00 -10.83 -16.09
CA TYR A 142 4.34 -10.97 -15.52
C TYR A 142 5.10 -9.64 -15.57
N GLU A 143 5.16 -9.04 -16.77
CA GLU A 143 5.84 -7.76 -16.98
C GLU A 143 5.21 -6.62 -16.15
N PHE A 144 3.88 -6.61 -16.08
CA PHE A 144 3.18 -5.63 -15.27
C PHE A 144 3.52 -5.79 -13.78
N ASN A 145 3.53 -7.02 -13.23
CA ASN A 145 3.81 -7.26 -11.80
C ASN A 145 5.24 -6.87 -11.42
N ILE A 146 6.26 -7.25 -12.19
CA ILE A 146 7.63 -6.85 -11.90
C ILE A 146 7.83 -5.32 -12.00
N THR A 147 7.08 -4.65 -12.88
CA THR A 147 7.10 -3.19 -12.97
C THR A 147 6.32 -2.55 -11.82
N PHE A 148 5.17 -3.13 -11.46
CA PHE A 148 4.35 -2.66 -10.34
C PHE A 148 5.09 -2.73 -9.01
N SER A 149 5.74 -3.85 -8.70
CA SER A 149 6.54 -4.00 -7.47
C SER A 149 7.71 -3.02 -7.45
N THR A 150 8.43 -2.85 -8.58
CA THR A 150 9.47 -1.82 -8.72
C THR A 150 8.93 -0.42 -8.41
N VAL A 151 7.80 -0.03 -8.99
CA VAL A 151 7.18 1.29 -8.76
C VAL A 151 6.72 1.43 -7.31
N ALA A 152 6.13 0.40 -6.71
CA ALA A 152 5.69 0.43 -5.31
C ALA A 152 6.86 0.64 -4.34
N VAL A 153 7.98 -0.05 -4.56
CA VAL A 153 9.21 0.18 -3.78
C VAL A 153 9.78 1.56 -4.07
N GLY A 154 9.78 2.01 -5.33
CA GLY A 154 10.22 3.35 -5.72
C GLY A 154 9.44 4.45 -4.99
N VAL A 155 8.11 4.33 -4.90
CA VAL A 155 7.26 5.27 -4.14
C VAL A 155 7.65 5.28 -2.66
N TYR A 156 7.85 4.11 -2.05
CA TYR A 156 8.30 4.01 -0.67
C TYR A 156 9.66 4.67 -0.43
N LEU A 157 10.65 4.38 -1.28
CA LEU A 157 11.97 4.98 -1.19
C LEU A 157 11.93 6.51 -1.42
N ALA A 158 11.10 6.98 -2.33
CA ALA A 158 10.87 8.42 -2.54
C ALA A 158 10.28 9.08 -1.30
N LEU A 159 9.30 8.45 -0.63
CA LEU A 159 8.75 8.97 0.62
C LEU A 159 9.81 9.04 1.74
N LEU A 160 10.70 8.04 1.83
CA LEU A 160 11.83 8.07 2.76
C LEU A 160 12.83 9.19 2.42
N ALA A 161 13.18 9.35 1.14
CA ALA A 161 14.06 10.42 0.66
C ALA A 161 13.48 11.82 0.95
N LEU A 162 12.16 11.96 0.87
CA LEU A 162 11.42 13.16 1.27
C LEU A 162 11.28 13.31 2.80
N ARG A 163 12.01 12.50 3.58
CA ARG A 163 12.04 12.51 5.05
C ARG A 163 10.66 12.31 5.69
N LYS A 164 9.77 11.58 5.03
CA LYS A 164 8.50 11.16 5.65
C LYS A 164 8.74 10.02 6.62
N ASN A 165 8.04 10.05 7.75
CA ASN A 165 8.13 8.97 8.74
C ASN A 165 7.32 7.75 8.30
N VAL A 166 7.82 7.01 7.29
CA VAL A 166 7.16 5.85 6.69
C VAL A 166 7.99 4.56 6.79
N ARG A 167 9.11 4.55 7.55
CA ARG A 167 9.96 3.35 7.71
C ARG A 167 9.19 2.14 8.27
N TRP A 168 8.16 2.39 9.08
CA TRP A 168 7.24 1.37 9.57
C TRP A 168 6.52 0.58 8.46
N LEU A 169 6.37 1.17 7.28
CA LEU A 169 5.76 0.53 6.11
C LEU A 169 6.68 -0.54 5.49
N GLY A 170 7.99 -0.47 5.71
CA GLY A 170 8.98 -1.29 5.01
C GLY A 170 8.76 -2.80 5.15
N LEU A 171 8.40 -3.30 6.34
CA LEU A 171 8.09 -4.71 6.57
C LEU A 171 6.89 -5.17 5.73
N PHE A 172 5.82 -4.39 5.73
CA PHE A 172 4.58 -4.73 5.01
C PHE A 172 4.79 -4.67 3.50
N LEU A 173 5.53 -3.65 3.04
CA LEU A 173 5.88 -3.49 1.63
C LEU A 173 6.74 -4.65 1.14
N THR A 174 7.83 -4.98 1.82
CA THR A 174 8.71 -6.08 1.40
C THR A 174 7.98 -7.43 1.42
N THR A 175 7.08 -7.65 2.38
CA THR A 175 6.24 -8.85 2.42
C THR A 175 5.39 -8.99 1.16
N THR A 176 4.68 -7.91 0.80
CA THR A 176 3.78 -7.96 -0.37
C THR A 176 4.54 -7.96 -1.69
N VAL A 177 5.65 -7.25 -1.80
CA VAL A 177 6.53 -7.32 -2.98
C VAL A 177 7.06 -8.74 -3.20
N LEU A 178 7.50 -9.43 -2.14
CA LEU A 178 7.92 -10.83 -2.24
C LEU A 178 6.79 -11.76 -2.67
N LEU A 179 5.56 -11.53 -2.17
CA LEU A 179 4.37 -12.31 -2.59
C LEU A 179 4.00 -12.02 -4.04
N ASP A 180 4.04 -10.76 -4.46
CA ASP A 180 3.74 -10.32 -5.83
C ASP A 180 4.77 -10.87 -6.82
N LEU A 181 6.07 -10.72 -6.54
CA LEU A 181 7.14 -11.28 -7.35
C LEU A 181 7.11 -12.82 -7.35
N GLY A 182 6.79 -13.44 -6.20
CA GLY A 182 6.59 -14.88 -6.11
C GLY A 182 5.45 -15.36 -7.04
N LEU A 183 4.31 -14.66 -7.02
CA LEU A 183 3.20 -14.93 -7.93
C LEU A 183 3.61 -14.69 -9.40
N ALA A 184 4.33 -13.61 -9.66
CA ALA A 184 4.81 -13.28 -11.00
C ALA A 184 5.67 -14.38 -11.60
N VAL A 185 6.66 -14.90 -10.85
CA VAL A 185 7.59 -15.91 -11.38
C VAL A 185 7.06 -17.34 -11.38
N THR A 186 6.05 -17.65 -10.55
CA THR A 186 5.52 -19.02 -10.43
C THR A 186 4.23 -19.26 -11.21
N VAL A 187 3.36 -18.26 -11.29
CA VAL A 187 2.01 -18.41 -11.87
C VAL A 187 1.85 -17.59 -13.15
N LEU A 188 2.39 -16.36 -13.16
CA LEU A 188 2.14 -15.40 -14.24
C LEU A 188 3.31 -15.31 -15.22
N TYR A 189 4.34 -16.14 -15.07
CA TYR A 189 5.52 -16.06 -15.94
C TYR A 189 5.15 -16.28 -17.40
N THR A 190 5.52 -15.33 -18.23
CA THR A 190 5.37 -15.38 -19.68
C THR A 190 6.71 -15.05 -20.31
N ALA A 191 7.12 -15.83 -21.33
CA ALA A 191 8.34 -15.54 -22.08
C ALA A 191 8.30 -14.14 -22.71
N SER A 192 9.47 -13.56 -22.96
CA SER A 192 9.56 -12.29 -23.70
C SER A 192 9.06 -12.47 -25.12
N ASP A 193 8.08 -11.67 -25.51
CA ASP A 193 7.51 -11.71 -26.86
C ASP A 193 7.09 -10.32 -27.31
N GLN A 194 6.86 -10.18 -28.62
CA GLN A 194 6.39 -8.95 -29.21
C GLN A 194 4.90 -8.70 -28.89
N LEU A 195 4.52 -7.43 -28.89
CA LEU A 195 3.12 -7.06 -28.65
C LEU A 195 2.22 -7.43 -29.85
N VAL A 196 0.97 -7.75 -29.54
CA VAL A 196 -0.07 -7.80 -30.57
C VAL A 196 -0.28 -6.41 -31.18
N PRO A 197 -0.68 -6.31 -32.48
CA PRO A 197 -0.77 -5.03 -33.17
C PRO A 197 -1.60 -3.97 -32.44
N ALA A 198 -2.68 -4.34 -31.78
CA ALA A 198 -3.54 -3.42 -31.04
C ALA A 198 -2.83 -2.69 -29.88
N LEU A 199 -1.73 -3.24 -29.37
CA LEU A 199 -0.93 -2.65 -28.30
C LEU A 199 0.21 -1.77 -28.81
N HIS A 200 0.49 -1.73 -30.14
CA HIS A 200 1.50 -0.87 -30.73
C HIS A 200 1.01 0.59 -30.80
N SER A 201 1.02 1.28 -29.68
CA SER A 201 0.61 2.68 -29.58
C SER A 201 1.42 3.41 -28.50
N TYR A 202 1.65 4.71 -28.68
CA TYR A 202 2.23 5.56 -27.63
C TYR A 202 1.33 5.64 -26.38
N TRP A 203 0.04 5.37 -26.53
CA TRP A 203 -0.90 5.29 -25.41
C TRP A 203 -0.57 4.17 -24.41
N LEU A 204 0.11 3.10 -24.86
CA LEU A 204 0.63 2.07 -23.96
C LEU A 204 1.50 2.70 -22.87
N TYR A 205 2.40 3.60 -23.25
CA TYR A 205 3.30 4.26 -22.31
C TYR A 205 2.56 5.18 -21.35
N ILE A 206 1.60 5.95 -21.84
CA ILE A 206 0.84 6.90 -21.02
C ILE A 206 -0.14 6.18 -20.09
N HIS A 207 -1.03 5.38 -20.66
CA HIS A 207 -2.11 4.73 -19.90
C HIS A 207 -1.58 3.71 -18.89
N VAL A 208 -0.70 2.80 -19.31
CA VAL A 208 -0.26 1.70 -18.46
C VAL A 208 0.69 2.19 -17.37
N SER A 209 1.60 3.14 -17.66
CA SER A 209 2.46 3.70 -16.60
C SER A 209 1.66 4.43 -15.53
N THR A 210 0.63 5.20 -15.91
CA THR A 210 -0.24 5.86 -14.93
C THR A 210 -1.08 4.85 -14.16
N ALA A 211 -1.55 3.76 -14.79
CA ALA A 211 -2.27 2.67 -14.12
C ALA A 211 -1.40 1.98 -13.07
N ILE A 212 -0.15 1.64 -13.40
CA ILE A 212 0.84 1.03 -12.51
C ILE A 212 1.09 1.95 -11.30
N PHE A 213 1.37 3.23 -11.56
CA PHE A 213 1.63 4.21 -10.51
C PHE A 213 0.42 4.39 -9.58
N CYS A 214 -0.78 4.52 -10.14
CA CYS A 214 -2.01 4.62 -9.35
C CYS A 214 -2.21 3.40 -8.46
N GLY A 215 -2.02 2.20 -9.01
CA GLY A 215 -2.12 0.95 -8.26
C GLY A 215 -1.13 0.89 -7.09
N ALA A 216 0.13 1.28 -7.31
CA ALA A 216 1.15 1.32 -6.27
C ALA A 216 0.79 2.28 -5.13
N VAL A 217 0.24 3.46 -5.45
CA VAL A 217 -0.20 4.43 -4.44
C VAL A 217 -1.47 3.97 -3.72
N PHE A 218 -2.44 3.38 -4.42
CA PHE A 218 -3.62 2.76 -3.79
C PHE A 218 -3.24 1.64 -2.84
N TYR A 219 -2.26 0.81 -3.22
CA TYR A 219 -1.71 -0.22 -2.36
C TYR A 219 -1.13 0.36 -1.06
N VAL A 220 -0.30 1.40 -1.13
CA VAL A 220 0.25 2.08 0.05
C VAL A 220 -0.88 2.65 0.94
N GLY A 221 -1.90 3.24 0.33
CA GLY A 221 -3.11 3.70 1.01
C GLY A 221 -3.87 2.58 1.72
N ALA A 222 -4.01 1.42 1.08
CA ALA A 222 -4.69 0.25 1.64
C ALA A 222 -3.93 -0.34 2.83
N VAL A 223 -2.61 -0.49 2.74
CA VAL A 223 -1.77 -0.94 3.87
C VAL A 223 -1.93 0.00 5.07
N ALA A 224 -1.85 1.31 4.85
CA ALA A 224 -2.05 2.29 5.91
C ALA A 224 -3.46 2.19 6.53
N THR A 225 -4.49 1.92 5.70
CA THR A 225 -5.86 1.74 6.16
C THR A 225 -6.04 0.49 7.01
N ILE A 226 -5.42 -0.62 6.62
CA ILE A 226 -5.43 -1.88 7.40
C ILE A 226 -4.77 -1.64 8.76
N LEU A 227 -3.58 -1.03 8.77
CA LEU A 227 -2.87 -0.72 10.01
C LEU A 227 -3.63 0.28 10.87
N TYR A 228 -4.33 1.24 10.26
CA TYR A 228 -5.25 2.13 10.95
C TYR A 228 -6.31 1.34 11.72
N LEU A 229 -6.97 0.36 11.11
CA LEU A 229 -8.03 -0.43 11.76
C LEU A 229 -7.51 -1.18 12.99
N PHE A 230 -6.33 -1.78 12.90
CA PHE A 230 -5.69 -2.44 14.04
C PHE A 230 -5.29 -1.44 15.13
N LYS A 231 -4.69 -0.32 14.75
CA LYS A 231 -4.25 0.73 15.68
C LYS A 231 -5.43 1.40 16.37
N ASP A 232 -6.51 1.69 15.66
CA ASP A 232 -7.74 2.26 16.24
C ASP A 232 -8.39 1.31 17.24
N GLY A 233 -8.42 0.00 16.94
CA GLY A 233 -8.87 -1.02 17.90
C GLY A 233 -8.01 -1.07 19.17
N TYR A 234 -6.69 -1.00 19.00
CA TYR A 234 -5.73 -0.94 20.09
C TYR A 234 -5.93 0.30 20.96
N GLU A 235 -5.96 1.49 20.37
CA GLU A 235 -6.16 2.76 21.08
C GLU A 235 -7.53 2.83 21.77
N THR A 236 -8.55 2.28 21.12
CA THR A 236 -9.89 2.16 21.69
C THR A 236 -9.90 1.31 22.94
N LYS A 237 -9.23 0.14 22.91
CA LYS A 237 -9.14 -0.76 24.06
C LYS A 237 -8.41 -0.10 25.23
N LEU A 238 -7.29 0.59 24.95
CA LEU A 238 -6.55 1.35 25.98
C LEU A 238 -7.40 2.46 26.62
N ALA A 239 -8.12 3.24 25.78
CA ALA A 239 -8.96 4.32 26.26
C ALA A 239 -10.12 3.83 27.14
N GLY A 240 -10.59 2.59 26.91
CA GLY A 240 -11.58 1.92 27.75
C GLY A 240 -11.02 1.23 29.01
N GLY A 241 -9.73 1.46 29.35
CA GLY A 241 -9.08 0.83 30.51
C GLY A 241 -8.72 -0.64 30.33
N GLY A 242 -8.92 -1.21 29.12
CA GLY A 242 -8.57 -2.59 28.83
C GLY A 242 -7.06 -2.77 28.59
N THR A 243 -6.56 -3.98 28.87
CA THR A 243 -5.17 -4.35 28.64
C THR A 243 -5.04 -5.10 27.32
N PRO A 244 -4.39 -4.53 26.29
CA PRO A 244 -4.07 -5.26 25.06
C PRO A 244 -3.06 -6.38 25.35
N GLY A 245 -3.06 -7.44 24.51
CA GLY A 245 -2.09 -8.52 24.62
C GLY A 245 -0.65 -8.06 24.38
N ARG A 246 0.32 -8.87 24.83
CA ARG A 246 1.77 -8.53 24.72
C ARG A 246 2.21 -8.21 23.30
N PHE A 247 1.76 -8.99 22.31
CA PHE A 247 2.08 -8.77 20.91
C PHE A 247 1.52 -7.43 20.40
N ALA A 248 0.26 -7.14 20.69
CA ALA A 248 -0.36 -5.86 20.31
C ALA A 248 0.36 -4.67 20.92
N ASN A 249 0.76 -4.76 22.21
CA ASN A 249 1.56 -3.72 22.86
C ASN A 249 2.95 -3.56 22.24
N SER A 250 3.59 -4.65 21.81
CA SER A 250 4.95 -4.58 21.25
C SER A 250 4.99 -4.05 19.81
N VAL A 251 3.90 -4.18 19.06
CA VAL A 251 3.83 -3.79 17.64
C VAL A 251 3.01 -2.52 17.46
N LEU A 252 1.73 -2.54 17.90
CA LEU A 252 0.81 -1.46 17.59
C LEU A 252 1.14 -0.17 18.35
N ASP A 253 1.76 -0.24 19.53
CA ASP A 253 2.15 0.97 20.26
C ASP A 253 3.23 1.78 19.52
N ARG A 254 4.07 1.12 18.75
CA ARG A 254 5.15 1.76 17.99
C ARG A 254 4.72 2.36 16.65
N LEU A 255 3.56 1.97 16.13
CA LEU A 255 3.01 2.56 14.91
C LEU A 255 2.60 4.01 15.14
N PRO A 256 2.53 4.82 14.06
CA PRO A 256 1.87 6.13 14.13
C PRO A 256 0.47 6.01 14.74
N SER A 257 -0.02 7.10 15.32
CA SER A 257 -1.38 7.13 15.88
C SER A 257 -2.43 6.77 14.83
N ALA A 258 -3.57 6.23 15.26
CA ALA A 258 -4.67 5.92 14.36
C ALA A 258 -5.06 7.16 13.53
N ALA A 259 -5.05 8.35 14.14
CA ALA A 259 -5.31 9.62 13.45
C ALA A 259 -4.29 9.91 12.33
N SER A 260 -3.00 9.68 12.58
CA SER A 260 -1.94 9.87 11.60
C SER A 260 -2.06 8.88 10.43
N LEU A 261 -2.34 7.61 10.73
CA LEU A 261 -2.54 6.57 9.70
C LEU A 261 -3.77 6.86 8.81
N ASP A 262 -4.91 7.24 9.42
CA ASP A 262 -6.11 7.64 8.68
C ASP A 262 -5.87 8.86 7.78
N LYS A 263 -5.18 9.87 8.32
CA LYS A 263 -4.82 11.07 7.55
C LYS A 263 -3.87 10.78 6.40
N PHE A 264 -2.89 9.89 6.63
CA PHE A 264 -1.95 9.45 5.59
C PHE A 264 -2.68 8.72 4.48
N SER A 265 -3.47 7.69 4.81
CA SER A 265 -4.27 6.93 3.84
C SER A 265 -5.18 7.84 3.01
N TYR A 266 -5.91 8.75 3.66
CA TYR A 266 -6.77 9.71 2.96
C TYR A 266 -5.99 10.57 1.97
N ARG A 267 -4.84 11.12 2.39
CA ARG A 267 -4.05 12.02 1.55
C ARG A 267 -3.50 11.33 0.30
N VAL A 268 -3.00 10.10 0.44
CA VAL A 268 -2.45 9.38 -0.71
C VAL A 268 -3.56 8.98 -1.68
N ASN A 269 -4.70 8.51 -1.19
CA ASN A 269 -5.85 8.16 -2.04
C ASN A 269 -6.45 9.38 -2.74
N ALA A 270 -6.59 10.52 -2.03
CA ALA A 270 -7.09 11.76 -2.62
C ALA A 270 -6.12 12.35 -3.67
N ALA A 271 -4.82 12.24 -3.43
CA ALA A 271 -3.81 12.74 -4.36
C ALA A 271 -3.74 11.92 -5.66
N VAL A 272 -3.93 10.60 -5.59
CA VAL A 272 -3.83 9.73 -6.77
C VAL A 272 -5.14 9.61 -7.56
N PHE A 273 -6.28 9.90 -6.95
CA PHE A 273 -7.59 9.74 -7.59
C PHE A 273 -7.76 10.55 -8.91
N PRO A 274 -7.31 11.83 -9.01
CA PRO A 274 -7.33 12.55 -10.28
C PRO A 274 -6.48 11.86 -11.36
N LEU A 275 -5.35 11.28 -10.99
CA LEU A 275 -4.51 10.55 -11.94
C LEU A 275 -5.17 9.23 -12.38
N TRP A 276 -5.91 8.55 -11.49
CA TRP A 276 -6.73 7.40 -11.86
C TRP A 276 -7.85 7.79 -12.85
N THR A 277 -8.48 8.93 -12.64
CA THR A 277 -9.46 9.48 -13.58
C THR A 277 -8.83 9.71 -14.96
N PHE A 278 -7.65 10.35 -14.99
CA PHE A 278 -6.88 10.54 -16.21
C PHE A 278 -6.53 9.19 -16.88
N THR A 279 -6.13 8.19 -16.09
CA THR A 279 -5.82 6.84 -16.57
C THR A 279 -7.01 6.23 -17.35
N ILE A 280 -8.23 6.32 -16.79
CA ILE A 280 -9.44 5.80 -17.45
C ILE A 280 -9.70 6.56 -18.77
N ILE A 281 -9.59 7.89 -18.78
CA ILE A 281 -9.78 8.72 -19.97
C ILE A 281 -8.73 8.37 -21.03
N ALA A 282 -7.45 8.26 -20.68
CA ALA A 282 -6.38 7.88 -21.57
C ALA A 282 -6.62 6.49 -22.17
N GLY A 283 -7.10 5.53 -21.36
CA GLY A 283 -7.48 4.20 -21.82
C GLY A 283 -8.65 4.21 -22.80
N ALA A 284 -9.65 5.06 -22.57
CA ALA A 284 -10.78 5.21 -23.47
C ALA A 284 -10.34 5.80 -24.83
N ILE A 285 -9.45 6.79 -24.84
CA ILE A 285 -8.90 7.35 -26.09
C ILE A 285 -8.13 6.26 -26.83
N TRP A 286 -7.29 5.50 -26.12
CA TRP A 286 -6.56 4.38 -26.73
C TRP A 286 -7.48 3.30 -27.28
N ALA A 287 -8.58 2.97 -26.59
CA ALA A 287 -9.58 2.03 -27.09
C ALA A 287 -10.22 2.48 -28.42
N GLY A 288 -10.35 3.80 -28.63
CA GLY A 288 -10.75 4.39 -29.91
C GLY A 288 -9.78 4.04 -31.03
N ASP A 289 -8.47 4.18 -30.77
CA ASP A 289 -7.41 3.86 -31.75
C ASP A 289 -7.28 2.34 -31.97
N ALA A 290 -7.31 1.56 -30.90
CA ALA A 290 -7.06 0.12 -30.96
C ALA A 290 -8.25 -0.71 -31.47
N TRP A 291 -9.48 -0.27 -31.19
CA TRP A 291 -10.70 -1.06 -31.44
C TRP A 291 -11.83 -0.28 -32.09
N GLY A 292 -11.59 0.98 -32.52
CA GLY A 292 -12.57 1.83 -33.19
C GLY A 292 -13.73 2.30 -32.30
N ARG A 293 -13.60 2.18 -30.98
CA ARG A 293 -14.61 2.61 -30.01
C ARG A 293 -13.96 3.08 -28.70
N TYR A 294 -14.42 4.18 -28.13
CA TYR A 294 -13.88 4.73 -26.89
C TYR A 294 -14.28 3.91 -25.66
N TRP A 295 -15.46 3.28 -25.69
CA TRP A 295 -16.02 2.53 -24.57
C TRP A 295 -16.96 1.44 -25.05
N GLY A 296 -16.89 0.25 -24.50
CA GLY A 296 -17.71 -0.89 -24.91
C GLY A 296 -18.11 -1.82 -23.79
N TRP A 297 -17.95 -1.38 -22.54
CA TRP A 297 -18.27 -2.17 -21.34
C TRP A 297 -17.51 -3.51 -21.29
N ASP A 298 -16.30 -3.54 -21.85
CA ASP A 298 -15.40 -4.66 -21.64
C ASP A 298 -15.19 -4.89 -20.14
N PRO A 299 -15.00 -6.11 -19.65
CA PRO A 299 -14.82 -6.38 -18.23
C PRO A 299 -13.79 -5.48 -17.54
N LYS A 300 -12.67 -5.22 -18.22
CA LYS A 300 -11.61 -4.34 -17.71
C LYS A 300 -12.06 -2.88 -17.62
N GLU A 301 -12.76 -2.39 -18.61
CA GLU A 301 -13.36 -1.04 -18.62
C GLU A 301 -14.38 -0.91 -17.49
N THR A 302 -15.28 -1.89 -17.37
CA THR A 302 -16.32 -1.93 -16.32
C THR A 302 -15.73 -1.90 -14.92
N TRP A 303 -14.75 -2.75 -14.63
CA TRP A 303 -14.14 -2.81 -13.29
C TRP A 303 -13.21 -1.63 -12.99
N SER A 304 -12.60 -1.01 -14.00
CA SER A 304 -11.88 0.26 -13.78
C SER A 304 -12.83 1.40 -13.43
N PHE A 305 -14.03 1.44 -14.04
CA PHE A 305 -15.08 2.37 -13.69
C PHE A 305 -15.69 2.08 -12.29
N ILE A 306 -15.95 0.81 -11.95
CA ILE A 306 -16.40 0.43 -10.59
C ILE A 306 -15.37 0.86 -9.54
N THR A 307 -14.09 0.67 -9.81
CA THR A 307 -13.00 1.17 -8.95
C THR A 307 -13.05 2.67 -8.77
N TRP A 308 -13.27 3.40 -9.88
CA TRP A 308 -13.41 4.86 -9.85
C TRP A 308 -14.62 5.30 -8.99
N VAL A 309 -15.78 4.69 -9.20
CA VAL A 309 -17.01 4.97 -8.40
C VAL A 309 -16.77 4.70 -6.93
N ALA A 310 -16.11 3.58 -6.58
CA ALA A 310 -15.83 3.22 -5.20
C ALA A 310 -14.90 4.23 -4.51
N TYR A 311 -13.81 4.66 -5.17
CA TYR A 311 -12.92 5.71 -4.63
C TYR A 311 -13.58 7.08 -4.60
N ALA A 312 -14.38 7.45 -5.62
CA ALA A 312 -15.17 8.67 -5.62
C ALA A 312 -16.14 8.70 -4.44
N GLY A 313 -16.86 7.59 -4.21
CA GLY A 313 -17.75 7.43 -3.07
C GLY A 313 -17.05 7.55 -1.72
N TYR A 314 -15.87 6.93 -1.59
CA TYR A 314 -15.01 7.08 -0.41
C TYR A 314 -14.62 8.54 -0.16
N LEU A 315 -14.10 9.22 -1.18
CA LEU A 315 -13.66 10.62 -1.06
C LEU A 315 -14.83 11.56 -0.80
N HIS A 316 -15.97 11.34 -1.48
CA HIS A 316 -17.19 12.09 -1.27
C HIS A 316 -17.74 11.93 0.16
N ALA A 317 -17.81 10.70 0.66
CA ALA A 317 -18.26 10.44 2.03
C ALA A 317 -17.37 11.14 3.07
N ARG A 318 -16.07 11.22 2.83
CA ARG A 318 -15.13 11.93 3.70
C ARG A 318 -15.28 13.46 3.62
N ALA A 319 -15.49 14.00 2.42
CA ALA A 319 -15.54 15.44 2.19
C ALA A 319 -16.88 16.06 2.61
N THR A 320 -18.01 15.42 2.30
CA THR A 320 -19.35 15.99 2.45
C THR A 320 -20.11 15.40 3.63
N ALA A 321 -20.13 14.08 3.78
CA ALA A 321 -20.85 13.42 4.88
C ALA A 321 -20.05 13.35 6.18
N GLY A 322 -18.82 13.89 6.20
CA GLY A 322 -17.95 13.89 7.37
C GLY A 322 -17.57 12.50 7.88
N TRP A 323 -17.68 11.47 7.03
CA TRP A 323 -17.30 10.11 7.42
C TRP A 323 -15.82 10.03 7.70
N LYS A 324 -15.50 9.64 8.92
CA LYS A 324 -14.14 9.42 9.40
C LYS A 324 -14.08 8.08 10.11
N GLY A 325 -12.89 7.63 10.40
CA GLY A 325 -12.72 6.42 11.18
C GLY A 325 -13.05 5.15 10.40
N ARG A 326 -13.57 4.14 11.10
CA ARG A 326 -13.77 2.80 10.55
C ARG A 326 -14.69 2.75 9.34
N LYS A 327 -15.76 3.56 9.30
CA LYS A 327 -16.68 3.58 8.15
C LYS A 327 -15.96 3.99 6.87
N ALA A 328 -15.16 5.05 6.94
CA ALA A 328 -14.35 5.51 5.80
C ALA A 328 -13.25 4.49 5.45
N ALA A 329 -12.63 3.85 6.44
CA ALA A 329 -11.63 2.81 6.21
C ALA A 329 -12.19 1.61 5.44
N TYR A 330 -13.38 1.14 5.79
CA TYR A 330 -14.02 0.05 5.05
C TYR A 330 -14.33 0.44 3.59
N LEU A 331 -14.80 1.67 3.35
CA LEU A 331 -15.00 2.13 1.96
C LEU A 331 -13.69 2.18 1.17
N ALA A 332 -12.59 2.65 1.79
CA ALA A 332 -11.28 2.65 1.14
C ALA A 332 -10.80 1.24 0.80
N LEU A 333 -11.01 0.27 1.71
CA LEU A 333 -10.65 -1.13 1.46
C LEU A 333 -11.54 -1.80 0.41
N ILE A 334 -12.83 -1.48 0.37
CA ILE A 334 -13.73 -1.94 -0.70
C ILE A 334 -13.25 -1.39 -2.05
N ALA A 335 -12.91 -0.10 -2.12
CA ALA A 335 -12.39 0.51 -3.34
C ALA A 335 -11.07 -0.14 -3.81
N PHE A 336 -10.17 -0.43 -2.87
CA PHE A 336 -8.95 -1.18 -3.18
C PHE A 336 -9.23 -2.63 -3.59
N GLY A 337 -10.20 -3.28 -2.97
CA GLY A 337 -10.67 -4.61 -3.38
C GLY A 337 -11.21 -4.63 -4.82
N CYS A 338 -11.95 -3.59 -5.24
CA CYS A 338 -12.38 -3.42 -6.63
C CYS A 338 -11.17 -3.28 -7.58
N TRP A 339 -10.15 -2.52 -7.18
CA TRP A 339 -8.91 -2.38 -7.95
C TRP A 339 -8.16 -3.72 -8.07
N LEU A 340 -8.03 -4.48 -6.97
CA LEU A 340 -7.41 -5.82 -6.99
C LEU A 340 -8.17 -6.78 -7.89
N PHE A 341 -9.50 -6.77 -7.82
CA PHE A 341 -10.33 -7.60 -8.69
C PHE A 341 -10.20 -7.18 -10.15
N ASN A 342 -10.19 -5.87 -10.43
CA ASN A 342 -9.91 -5.37 -11.78
C ASN A 342 -8.57 -5.86 -12.31
N TYR A 343 -7.54 -5.90 -11.44
CA TYR A 343 -6.21 -6.30 -11.86
C TYR A 343 -6.08 -7.83 -11.97
N TYR A 344 -6.27 -8.56 -10.90
CA TYR A 344 -6.11 -10.03 -10.91
C TYR A 344 -7.36 -10.76 -11.39
N GLY A 345 -8.51 -10.44 -10.81
CA GLY A 345 -9.75 -11.17 -11.06
C GLY A 345 -10.18 -11.13 -12.52
N VAL A 346 -10.22 -9.92 -13.09
CA VAL A 346 -10.62 -9.76 -14.51
C VAL A 346 -9.60 -10.39 -15.44
N ASN A 347 -8.30 -10.21 -15.21
CA ASN A 347 -7.28 -10.75 -16.11
C ASN A 347 -7.17 -12.28 -16.08
N ILE A 348 -7.46 -12.93 -14.94
CA ILE A 348 -7.30 -14.38 -14.77
C ILE A 348 -8.60 -15.13 -15.08
N PHE A 349 -9.77 -14.58 -14.69
CA PHE A 349 -11.02 -15.32 -14.70
C PHE A 349 -12.03 -14.86 -15.76
N VAL A 350 -11.81 -13.69 -16.42
CA VAL A 350 -12.81 -13.10 -17.30
C VAL A 350 -12.23 -12.81 -18.66
N SER A 351 -12.77 -13.45 -19.70
CA SER A 351 -12.37 -13.20 -21.08
C SER A 351 -12.90 -11.84 -21.57
N GLY A 352 -12.08 -11.11 -22.30
CA GLY A 352 -12.41 -9.80 -22.87
C GLY A 352 -11.37 -9.29 -23.86
N LYS A 353 -11.54 -8.07 -24.31
CA LYS A 353 -10.57 -7.43 -25.23
C LYS A 353 -9.21 -7.15 -24.58
N HIS A 354 -9.14 -7.16 -23.26
CA HIS A 354 -7.91 -7.01 -22.47
C HIS A 354 -7.29 -8.35 -22.05
N SER A 355 -7.66 -9.47 -22.67
CA SER A 355 -7.11 -10.79 -22.37
C SER A 355 -5.69 -10.96 -22.93
N TYR A 356 -4.78 -10.09 -22.51
CA TYR A 356 -3.34 -10.15 -22.84
C TYR A 356 -2.51 -10.66 -21.66
N ALA A 357 -3.17 -11.28 -20.70
CA ALA A 357 -2.52 -11.67 -19.44
C ALA A 357 -1.38 -12.69 -19.64
N GLY A 358 -1.43 -13.47 -20.72
CA GLY A 358 -0.48 -14.56 -20.93
C GLY A 358 -0.80 -15.81 -20.08
N VAL A 359 -1.98 -15.86 -19.46
CA VAL A 359 -2.48 -16.98 -18.64
C VAL A 359 -3.78 -17.52 -19.20
#